data_3e37a3748aa44297b740790327b3cf7c
#
_entry.id   3e37a3748aa44297b740790327b3cf7c
#
_cell.length_a   1.000
_cell.length_b   1.000
_cell.length_c   1.000
_cell.angle_alpha   90.00
_cell.angle_beta   90.00
_cell.angle_gamma   90.00
#
_symmetry.space_group_name_H-M   'P 1'
#
loop_
_entity.id
_entity.type
_entity.pdbx_description
1 polymer ?
#
loop_
_entity_poly.entity_id
_entity_poly.type
_entity_poly.pdbx_seq_one_letter_code
_entity_poly.pdbx_strand_id
1 'polypeptide(L)'
;MVANYVVGDYTKVADVLAFAQSVDVITFEHELVPASVIRDIEKSGTKVYPRADSFQYSQNKLLMRKKMAELGLPNPEWQEYTSGAADIVFPLFAKLPSGGYDGRGVFVIANQSELEDLSKKVGGALLLEEALNFDYEAAVMVARSPHGQAATWTPVLTVQKDGICTQTVTPIPNIEPDLATEMQEIALKIAEGISLVGVMAVELFVVGGRCIVNELALRPHNSGHWSIEGSITSQFEQHLRAILDLPLGSTATTAPYTVMGNVLGGEKSDMFRPYLHLMARTPALKFHQYGKEVRPGRKIGHVTLTGENLLELQEEVGHAVAYMTGEIDE
;
A
#
# COMPACT_ATOMS: atom_id res chain seq x y z
N MET A 1 -19.62 -8.14 1.36
CA MET A 1 -20.28 -9.48 1.42
C MET A 1 -19.94 -10.19 0.12
N VAL A 2 -19.38 -11.40 0.16
CA VAL A 2 -19.08 -12.19 -1.05
C VAL A 2 -20.25 -13.13 -1.36
N ALA A 3 -20.46 -13.44 -2.64
CA ALA A 3 -21.52 -14.38 -3.05
C ALA A 3 -21.18 -15.81 -2.63
N ASN A 4 -19.93 -16.21 -2.82
CA ASN A 4 -19.40 -17.51 -2.45
C ASN A 4 -17.95 -17.38 -1.96
N TYR A 5 -17.48 -18.37 -1.21
CA TYR A 5 -16.06 -18.50 -0.87
C TYR A 5 -15.62 -19.96 -1.04
N VAL A 6 -14.37 -20.14 -1.42
CA VAL A 6 -13.73 -21.44 -1.56
C VAL A 6 -12.46 -21.43 -0.72
N VAL A 7 -12.31 -22.44 0.14
CA VAL A 7 -11.06 -22.60 0.92
C VAL A 7 -10.07 -23.39 0.06
N GLY A 8 -8.87 -22.85 -0.13
CA GLY A 8 -7.81 -23.47 -0.92
C GLY A 8 -6.45 -22.87 -0.57
N ASP A 9 -5.40 -23.44 -1.10
CA ASP A 9 -4.03 -23.00 -0.94
C ASP A 9 -3.60 -22.23 -2.20
N TYR A 10 -3.47 -20.92 -2.09
CA TYR A 10 -3.08 -20.05 -3.21
C TYR A 10 -1.66 -20.30 -3.74
N THR A 11 -0.86 -21.13 -3.06
CA THR A 11 0.47 -21.56 -3.53
C THR A 11 0.40 -22.83 -4.37
N LYS A 12 -0.75 -23.54 -4.35
CA LYS A 12 -0.98 -24.76 -5.13
C LYS A 12 -1.69 -24.43 -6.44
N VAL A 13 -1.01 -24.69 -7.54
CA VAL A 13 -1.53 -24.43 -8.90
C VAL A 13 -2.89 -25.11 -9.13
N ALA A 14 -3.07 -26.35 -8.67
CA ALA A 14 -4.33 -27.10 -8.86
C ALA A 14 -5.52 -26.42 -8.20
N ASP A 15 -5.37 -25.94 -6.95
CA ASP A 15 -6.44 -25.28 -6.19
C ASP A 15 -6.83 -23.97 -6.89
N VAL A 16 -5.81 -23.20 -7.31
CA VAL A 16 -6.02 -21.90 -7.95
C VAL A 16 -6.63 -22.05 -9.35
N LEU A 17 -6.20 -23.03 -10.14
CA LEU A 17 -6.80 -23.30 -11.46
C LEU A 17 -8.23 -23.79 -11.36
N ALA A 18 -8.56 -24.64 -10.37
CA ALA A 18 -9.93 -25.06 -10.12
C ALA A 18 -10.83 -23.86 -9.79
N PHE A 19 -10.34 -22.93 -8.96
CA PHE A 19 -11.04 -21.68 -8.66
C PHE A 19 -11.17 -20.80 -9.92
N ALA A 20 -10.11 -20.66 -10.70
CA ALA A 20 -10.06 -19.85 -11.91
C ALA A 20 -11.14 -20.24 -12.94
N GLN A 21 -11.47 -21.53 -13.05
CA GLN A 21 -12.52 -22.02 -13.95
C GLN A 21 -13.94 -21.60 -13.54
N SER A 22 -14.12 -21.12 -12.30
CA SER A 22 -15.42 -20.73 -11.75
C SER A 22 -15.74 -19.25 -11.86
N VAL A 23 -14.81 -18.44 -12.40
CA VAL A 23 -14.90 -16.97 -12.43
C VAL A 23 -14.48 -16.42 -13.80
N ASP A 24 -14.95 -15.22 -14.15
CA ASP A 24 -14.61 -14.55 -15.41
C ASP A 24 -13.27 -13.80 -15.33
N VAL A 25 -12.90 -13.32 -14.14
CA VAL A 25 -11.66 -12.59 -13.89
C VAL A 25 -11.17 -12.85 -12.47
N ILE A 26 -9.85 -12.96 -12.32
CA ILE A 26 -9.16 -13.05 -11.02
C ILE A 26 -8.42 -11.76 -10.73
N THR A 27 -8.45 -11.35 -9.47
CA THR A 27 -7.62 -10.28 -8.93
C THR A 27 -7.13 -10.63 -7.52
N PHE A 28 -6.28 -9.80 -6.94
CA PHE A 28 -5.57 -10.10 -5.70
C PHE A 28 -5.84 -9.03 -4.63
N GLU A 29 -5.94 -9.49 -3.39
CA GLU A 29 -6.01 -8.63 -2.20
C GLU A 29 -4.67 -8.59 -1.45
N HIS A 30 -3.74 -9.51 -1.78
CA HIS A 30 -2.38 -9.55 -1.24
C HIS A 30 -1.37 -10.00 -2.30
N GLU A 31 -0.08 -9.73 -2.07
CA GLU A 31 1.01 -10.04 -3.00
C GLU A 31 1.69 -11.39 -2.79
N LEU A 32 1.06 -12.33 -2.07
CA LEU A 32 1.68 -13.61 -1.71
C LEU A 32 1.49 -14.72 -2.74
N VAL A 33 0.62 -14.54 -3.73
CA VAL A 33 0.40 -15.51 -4.80
C VAL A 33 1.65 -15.55 -5.68
N PRO A 34 2.32 -16.73 -5.84
CA PRO A 34 3.53 -16.80 -6.63
C PRO A 34 3.31 -16.39 -8.10
N ALA A 35 4.24 -15.64 -8.68
CA ALA A 35 4.14 -15.22 -10.09
C ALA A 35 4.04 -16.42 -11.06
N SER A 36 4.59 -17.60 -10.71
CA SER A 36 4.44 -18.83 -11.49
C SER A 36 2.99 -19.29 -11.54
N VAL A 37 2.27 -19.23 -10.41
CA VAL A 37 0.85 -19.58 -10.33
C VAL A 37 0.01 -18.61 -11.18
N ILE A 38 0.32 -17.32 -11.13
CA ILE A 38 -0.36 -16.30 -11.96
C ILE A 38 -0.15 -16.60 -13.45
N ARG A 39 1.07 -16.95 -13.87
CA ARG A 39 1.33 -17.37 -15.26
C ARG A 39 0.55 -18.61 -15.68
N ASP A 40 0.32 -19.55 -14.78
CA ASP A 40 -0.47 -20.74 -15.08
C ASP A 40 -1.97 -20.40 -15.21
N ILE A 41 -2.49 -19.43 -14.45
CA ILE A 41 -3.84 -18.86 -14.66
C ILE A 41 -3.93 -18.22 -16.05
N GLU A 42 -2.93 -17.39 -16.43
CA GLU A 42 -2.89 -16.76 -17.76
C GLU A 42 -2.93 -17.80 -18.90
N LYS A 43 -2.15 -18.88 -18.77
CA LYS A 43 -2.13 -19.98 -19.75
C LYS A 43 -3.46 -20.74 -19.83
N SER A 44 -4.22 -20.80 -18.74
CA SER A 44 -5.54 -21.45 -18.72
C SER A 44 -6.61 -20.68 -19.51
N GLY A 45 -6.32 -19.43 -19.86
CA GLY A 45 -7.25 -18.54 -20.57
C GLY A 45 -8.14 -17.69 -19.67
N THR A 46 -8.08 -17.87 -18.34
CA THR A 46 -8.81 -17.02 -17.39
C THR A 46 -8.10 -15.65 -17.31
N LYS A 47 -8.88 -14.57 -17.38
CA LYS A 47 -8.34 -13.22 -17.18
C LYS A 47 -7.86 -13.06 -15.75
N VAL A 48 -6.65 -12.53 -15.58
CA VAL A 48 -6.07 -12.24 -14.27
C VAL A 48 -5.40 -10.87 -14.28
N TYR A 49 -5.71 -10.07 -13.28
CA TYR A 49 -5.19 -8.70 -13.14
C TYR A 49 -4.84 -8.39 -11.68
N PRO A 50 -3.66 -7.78 -11.44
CA PRO A 50 -2.58 -7.53 -12.39
C PRO A 50 -2.00 -8.81 -12.97
N ARG A 51 -1.42 -8.73 -14.19
CA ARG A 51 -0.73 -9.87 -14.82
C ARG A 51 0.59 -10.17 -14.11
N ALA A 52 1.10 -11.39 -14.28
CA ALA A 52 2.34 -11.82 -13.65
C ALA A 52 3.52 -10.88 -13.94
N ASP A 53 3.62 -10.38 -15.17
CA ASP A 53 4.71 -9.49 -15.59
C ASP A 53 4.64 -8.10 -14.95
N SER A 54 3.45 -7.64 -14.53
CA SER A 54 3.29 -6.43 -13.75
C SER A 54 3.46 -6.72 -12.26
N PHE A 55 2.84 -7.79 -11.76
CA PHE A 55 2.74 -8.11 -10.35
C PHE A 55 4.10 -8.40 -9.69
N GLN A 56 5.08 -8.90 -10.46
CA GLN A 56 6.44 -9.13 -9.99
C GLN A 56 7.11 -7.88 -9.39
N TYR A 57 6.72 -6.66 -9.80
CA TYR A 57 7.32 -5.42 -9.30
C TYR A 57 6.86 -5.06 -7.89
N SER A 58 5.72 -5.55 -7.41
CA SER A 58 5.34 -5.47 -6.01
C SER A 58 5.91 -6.61 -5.17
N GLN A 59 6.25 -7.74 -5.80
CA GLN A 59 6.77 -8.91 -5.11
C GLN A 59 8.30 -8.91 -4.96
N ASN A 60 9.02 -8.16 -5.80
CA ASN A 60 10.47 -8.15 -5.83
C ASN A 60 11.03 -6.73 -5.92
N LYS A 61 11.61 -6.28 -4.81
CA LYS A 61 12.16 -4.91 -4.65
C LYS A 61 13.33 -4.63 -5.60
N LEU A 62 14.18 -5.61 -5.92
CA LEU A 62 15.26 -5.44 -6.89
C LEU A 62 14.72 -5.23 -8.30
N LEU A 63 13.73 -6.01 -8.72
CA LEU A 63 13.08 -5.82 -10.02
C LEU A 63 12.38 -4.47 -10.09
N MET A 64 11.74 -4.07 -9.01
CA MET A 64 11.10 -2.75 -8.91
C MET A 64 12.12 -1.62 -9.07
N ARG A 65 13.25 -1.65 -8.34
CA ARG A 65 14.30 -0.61 -8.45
C ARG A 65 14.88 -0.53 -9.88
N LYS A 66 15.17 -1.68 -10.49
CA LYS A 66 15.62 -1.76 -11.89
C LYS A 66 14.60 -1.13 -12.84
N LYS A 67 13.30 -1.41 -12.63
CA LYS A 67 12.23 -0.85 -13.46
C LYS A 67 12.08 0.65 -13.26
N MET A 68 12.17 1.16 -12.05
CA MET A 68 12.12 2.61 -11.80
C MET A 68 13.30 3.33 -12.46
N ALA A 69 14.50 2.76 -12.41
CA ALA A 69 15.67 3.30 -13.09
C ALA A 69 15.51 3.27 -14.62
N GLU A 70 14.98 2.18 -15.19
CA GLU A 70 14.66 2.06 -16.63
C GLU A 70 13.66 3.14 -17.09
N LEU A 71 12.67 3.44 -16.25
CA LEU A 71 11.68 4.48 -16.52
C LEU A 71 12.23 5.90 -16.28
N GLY A 72 13.47 6.04 -15.78
CA GLY A 72 14.04 7.35 -15.44
C GLY A 72 13.28 8.05 -14.32
N LEU A 73 12.79 7.28 -13.33
CA LEU A 73 12.08 7.79 -12.17
C LEU A 73 13.00 7.96 -10.96
N PRO A 74 12.72 8.89 -10.06
CA PRO A 74 13.50 9.10 -8.86
C PRO A 74 13.54 7.83 -7.99
N ASN A 75 14.72 7.31 -7.76
CA ASN A 75 15.03 6.20 -6.85
C ASN A 75 15.90 6.73 -5.71
N PRO A 76 15.91 6.08 -4.51
CA PRO A 76 17.06 6.20 -3.61
C PRO A 76 18.31 5.67 -4.31
N GLU A 77 19.49 6.02 -3.83
CA GLU A 77 20.70 5.31 -4.22
C GLU A 77 20.58 3.83 -3.81
N TRP A 78 20.83 2.89 -4.73
CA TRP A 78 20.62 1.48 -4.47
C TRP A 78 21.65 0.58 -5.14
N GLN A 79 21.88 -0.60 -4.55
CA GLN A 79 22.79 -1.62 -5.05
C GLN A 79 22.20 -3.02 -4.86
N GLU A 80 22.34 -3.89 -5.86
CA GLU A 80 22.17 -5.33 -5.68
C GLU A 80 23.44 -5.89 -5.06
N TYR A 81 23.36 -6.49 -3.89
CA TYR A 81 24.51 -6.97 -3.13
C TYR A 81 24.44 -8.47 -2.93
N THR A 82 25.54 -9.13 -3.22
CA THR A 82 25.75 -10.58 -2.95
C THR A 82 26.99 -10.82 -2.10
N SER A 83 28.04 -10.02 -2.30
CA SER A 83 29.31 -10.09 -1.56
C SER A 83 30.20 -8.89 -1.92
N GLY A 84 31.27 -8.69 -1.15
CA GLY A 84 32.25 -7.62 -1.39
C GLY A 84 31.96 -6.35 -0.60
N ALA A 85 32.47 -5.21 -1.07
CA ALA A 85 32.21 -3.91 -0.45
C ALA A 85 30.87 -3.35 -0.89
N ALA A 86 30.20 -2.62 0.00
CA ALA A 86 29.06 -1.80 -0.39
C ALA A 86 29.57 -0.50 -1.04
N ASP A 87 28.91 -0.10 -2.12
CA ASP A 87 29.17 1.18 -2.81
C ASP A 87 28.39 2.33 -2.17
N ILE A 88 27.39 2.02 -1.31
CA ILE A 88 26.52 2.96 -0.61
C ILE A 88 27.11 3.28 0.77
N VAL A 89 27.00 4.55 1.17
CA VAL A 89 27.50 5.04 2.47
C VAL A 89 26.67 4.48 3.64
N PHE A 90 27.36 4.08 4.71
CA PHE A 90 26.72 3.66 5.96
C PHE A 90 26.30 4.87 6.82
N PRO A 91 25.19 4.78 7.62
CA PRO A 91 24.31 3.63 7.70
C PRO A 91 23.42 3.50 6.44
N LEU A 92 23.09 2.27 6.08
CA LEU A 92 22.23 1.96 4.95
C LEU A 92 21.10 0.99 5.35
N PHE A 93 20.11 0.85 4.49
CA PHE A 93 19.08 -0.19 4.62
C PHE A 93 19.44 -1.40 3.73
N ALA A 94 19.49 -2.60 4.33
CA ALA A 94 19.51 -3.85 3.58
C ALA A 94 18.11 -4.49 3.61
N LYS A 95 17.58 -4.82 2.44
CA LYS A 95 16.24 -5.38 2.30
C LYS A 95 16.28 -6.73 1.61
N LEU A 96 15.46 -7.68 2.09
CA LEU A 96 15.21 -8.90 1.33
C LEU A 96 14.47 -8.53 0.02
N PRO A 97 14.92 -9.05 -1.13
CA PRO A 97 14.26 -8.76 -2.41
C PRO A 97 12.78 -9.15 -2.44
N SER A 98 12.41 -10.24 -1.75
CA SER A 98 11.04 -10.74 -1.72
C SER A 98 10.65 -11.22 -0.32
N GLY A 99 9.33 -11.28 -0.03
CA GLY A 99 8.79 -11.85 1.21
C GLY A 99 8.76 -10.90 2.41
N GLY A 100 9.17 -9.62 2.26
CA GLY A 100 9.03 -8.59 3.31
C GLY A 100 7.70 -7.84 3.21
N TYR A 101 7.08 -7.55 4.36
CA TYR A 101 5.89 -6.70 4.48
C TYR A 101 5.87 -6.04 5.87
N ASP A 102 5.24 -4.88 6.00
CA ASP A 102 5.14 -4.13 7.27
C ASP A 102 6.50 -4.05 8.01
N GLY A 103 7.57 -3.61 7.33
CA GLY A 103 8.93 -3.49 7.88
C GLY A 103 9.72 -4.80 8.06
N ARG A 104 9.11 -5.96 7.84
CA ARG A 104 9.82 -7.26 7.93
C ARG A 104 10.77 -7.44 6.75
N GLY A 105 11.96 -7.97 7.04
CA GLY A 105 13.01 -8.15 6.02
C GLY A 105 13.73 -6.87 5.64
N VAL A 106 13.61 -5.81 6.46
CA VAL A 106 14.35 -4.55 6.36
C VAL A 106 15.29 -4.46 7.56
N PHE A 107 16.57 -4.20 7.30
CA PHE A 107 17.61 -4.14 8.31
C PHE A 107 18.40 -2.85 8.18
N VAL A 108 18.59 -2.14 9.28
CA VAL A 108 19.51 -1.00 9.36
C VAL A 108 20.91 -1.56 9.55
N ILE A 109 21.86 -1.18 8.70
CA ILE A 109 23.24 -1.67 8.68
C ILE A 109 24.15 -0.48 8.93
N ALA A 110 24.92 -0.55 10.01
CA ALA A 110 25.79 0.53 10.43
C ALA A 110 27.19 0.46 9.80
N ASN A 111 27.62 -0.72 9.33
CA ASN A 111 28.97 -0.92 8.81
C ASN A 111 29.07 -2.19 7.96
N GLN A 112 30.20 -2.32 7.25
CA GLN A 112 30.49 -3.42 6.34
C GLN A 112 30.46 -4.81 7.02
N SER A 113 30.92 -4.93 8.26
CA SER A 113 30.94 -6.21 8.99
C SER A 113 29.53 -6.74 9.26
N GLU A 114 28.62 -5.85 9.67
CA GLU A 114 27.19 -6.20 9.86
C GLU A 114 26.53 -6.64 8.55
N LEU A 115 26.88 -5.98 7.43
CA LEU A 115 26.37 -6.34 6.11
C LEU A 115 26.84 -7.76 5.71
N GLU A 116 28.11 -8.06 5.90
CA GLU A 116 28.65 -9.37 5.58
C GLU A 116 28.02 -10.49 6.42
N ASP A 117 27.79 -10.22 7.71
CA ASP A 117 27.15 -11.19 8.61
C ASP A 117 25.67 -11.42 8.23
N LEU A 118 24.93 -10.36 7.87
CA LEU A 118 23.58 -10.49 7.34
C LEU A 118 23.59 -11.28 6.03
N SER A 119 24.48 -10.97 5.09
CA SER A 119 24.58 -11.65 3.80
C SER A 119 24.84 -13.15 3.95
N LYS A 120 25.78 -13.55 4.83
CA LYS A 120 26.04 -14.96 5.15
C LYS A 120 24.79 -15.65 5.72
N LYS A 121 24.03 -14.96 6.59
CA LYS A 121 22.81 -15.49 7.21
C LYS A 121 21.68 -15.68 6.21
N VAL A 122 21.52 -14.74 5.25
CA VAL A 122 20.47 -14.76 4.23
C VAL A 122 20.80 -15.75 3.11
N GLY A 123 22.07 -15.85 2.71
CA GLY A 123 22.53 -16.77 1.67
C GLY A 123 22.04 -16.44 0.25
N GLY A 124 21.66 -15.19 -0.01
CA GLY A 124 21.13 -14.73 -1.28
C GLY A 124 21.39 -13.24 -1.52
N ALA A 125 20.89 -12.71 -2.63
CA ALA A 125 21.00 -11.30 -2.94
C ALA A 125 20.23 -10.44 -1.92
N LEU A 126 20.77 -9.26 -1.61
CA LEU A 126 20.13 -8.19 -0.84
C LEU A 126 19.95 -6.96 -1.74
N LEU A 127 18.93 -6.20 -1.49
CA LEU A 127 18.81 -4.83 -1.97
C LEU A 127 19.38 -3.92 -0.88
N LEU A 128 20.45 -3.17 -1.20
CA LEU A 128 20.94 -2.09 -0.36
C LEU A 128 20.35 -0.77 -0.84
N GLU A 129 19.97 0.08 0.09
CA GLU A 129 19.47 1.44 -0.20
C GLU A 129 20.07 2.42 0.79
N GLU A 130 20.32 3.63 0.33
CA GLU A 130 20.73 4.73 1.20
C GLU A 130 19.68 5.00 2.30
N ALA A 131 20.15 5.41 3.47
CA ALA A 131 19.29 5.86 4.55
C ALA A 131 18.87 7.32 4.28
N LEU A 132 17.73 7.50 3.64
CA LEU A 132 17.18 8.82 3.33
C LEU A 132 16.72 9.53 4.61
N ASN A 133 17.12 10.80 4.74
CA ASN A 133 16.49 11.72 5.68
C ASN A 133 15.36 12.44 4.92
N PHE A 134 14.14 11.97 5.05
CA PHE A 134 12.98 12.50 4.34
C PHE A 134 12.15 13.42 5.24
N ASP A 135 11.44 14.37 4.62
CA ASP A 135 10.57 15.32 5.32
C ASP A 135 9.27 14.63 5.77
N TYR A 136 8.69 13.85 4.88
CA TYR A 136 7.49 13.04 5.15
C TYR A 136 7.31 11.92 4.11
N GLU A 137 6.41 10.98 4.42
CA GLU A 137 5.98 9.94 3.51
C GLU A 137 4.62 10.27 2.89
N ALA A 138 4.46 9.92 1.62
CA ALA A 138 3.24 10.11 0.87
C ALA A 138 2.88 8.87 0.07
N ALA A 139 1.62 8.79 -0.37
CA ALA A 139 1.20 7.78 -1.32
C ALA A 139 0.28 8.37 -2.39
N VAL A 140 0.34 7.81 -3.59
CA VAL A 140 -0.58 8.11 -4.68
C VAL A 140 -1.22 6.83 -5.16
N MET A 141 -2.55 6.82 -5.22
CA MET A 141 -3.29 5.75 -5.85
C MET A 141 -3.50 6.05 -7.34
N VAL A 142 -3.33 5.04 -8.18
CA VAL A 142 -3.61 5.10 -9.61
C VAL A 142 -4.40 3.86 -10.03
N ALA A 143 -5.39 4.06 -10.91
CA ALA A 143 -6.11 2.99 -11.59
C ALA A 143 -5.83 3.04 -13.08
N ARG A 144 -5.73 1.86 -13.74
CA ARG A 144 -5.56 1.76 -15.18
C ARG A 144 -6.34 0.58 -15.74
N SER A 145 -7.08 0.80 -16.84
CA SER A 145 -7.83 -0.25 -17.55
C SER A 145 -6.93 -0.98 -18.57
N PRO A 146 -7.36 -2.13 -19.12
CA PRO A 146 -6.62 -2.84 -20.16
C PRO A 146 -6.34 -1.99 -21.43
N HIS A 147 -7.21 -1.05 -21.74
CA HIS A 147 -7.08 -0.16 -22.90
C HIS A 147 -6.39 1.17 -22.61
N GLY A 148 -5.80 1.31 -21.40
CA GLY A 148 -4.95 2.45 -21.07
C GLY A 148 -5.70 3.67 -20.51
N GLN A 149 -7.02 3.59 -20.27
CA GLN A 149 -7.69 4.62 -19.48
C GLN A 149 -7.08 4.63 -18.09
N ALA A 150 -6.67 5.79 -17.58
CA ALA A 150 -6.04 5.90 -16.27
C ALA A 150 -6.62 7.07 -15.47
N ALA A 151 -6.63 6.94 -14.15
CA ALA A 151 -7.02 7.99 -13.22
C ALA A 151 -6.20 7.87 -11.93
N THR A 152 -5.80 9.02 -11.38
CA THR A 152 -5.12 9.12 -10.08
C THR A 152 -6.04 9.76 -9.07
N TRP A 153 -5.85 9.46 -7.79
CA TRP A 153 -6.43 10.23 -6.69
C TRP A 153 -5.47 11.32 -6.24
N THR A 154 -5.99 12.24 -5.45
CA THR A 154 -5.20 13.23 -4.73
C THR A 154 -4.15 12.53 -3.87
N PRO A 155 -2.88 12.98 -3.88
CA PRO A 155 -1.85 12.45 -3.02
C PRO A 155 -2.21 12.54 -1.54
N VAL A 156 -1.82 11.54 -0.77
CA VAL A 156 -2.14 11.40 0.66
C VAL A 156 -0.86 11.39 1.49
N LEU A 157 -0.86 12.16 2.59
CA LEU A 157 0.16 12.04 3.63
C LEU A 157 -0.04 10.71 4.37
N THR A 158 1.03 9.95 4.56
CA THR A 158 1.02 8.73 5.39
C THR A 158 1.87 8.95 6.63
N VAL A 159 1.27 8.69 7.80
CA VAL A 159 1.96 8.78 9.09
C VAL A 159 2.31 7.38 9.55
N GLN A 160 3.61 7.14 9.70
CA GLN A 160 4.12 5.84 10.14
C GLN A 160 4.53 5.89 11.61
N LYS A 161 4.27 4.79 12.32
CA LYS A 161 4.82 4.54 13.67
C LYS A 161 5.35 3.10 13.69
N ASP A 162 6.62 2.94 14.00
CA ASP A 162 7.29 1.63 14.03
C ASP A 162 7.14 0.83 12.71
N GLY A 163 7.17 1.52 11.55
CA GLY A 163 7.02 0.93 10.23
C GLY A 163 5.58 0.53 9.85
N ILE A 164 4.58 0.95 10.66
CA ILE A 164 3.17 0.68 10.40
C ILE A 164 2.44 1.99 10.14
N CYS A 165 1.74 2.11 9.02
CA CYS A 165 0.89 3.27 8.75
C CYS A 165 -0.23 3.34 9.80
N THR A 166 -0.26 4.43 10.56
CA THR A 166 -1.26 4.69 11.62
C THR A 166 -2.35 5.65 11.18
N GLN A 167 -2.02 6.62 10.32
CA GLN A 167 -2.96 7.63 9.85
C GLN A 167 -2.67 8.01 8.40
N THR A 168 -3.70 8.43 7.67
CA THR A 168 -3.57 9.13 6.40
C THR A 168 -4.36 10.42 6.40
N VAL A 169 -3.84 11.44 5.71
CA VAL A 169 -4.46 12.76 5.56
C VAL A 169 -4.54 13.14 4.09
N THR A 170 -5.70 13.43 3.58
CA THR A 170 -5.95 13.82 2.18
C THR A 170 -6.71 15.15 2.12
N PRO A 171 -6.24 16.11 1.28
CA PRO A 171 -4.95 16.18 0.63
C PRO A 171 -3.79 16.33 1.63
N ILE A 172 -2.56 16.19 1.17
CA ILE A 172 -1.37 16.50 1.98
C ILE A 172 -1.42 17.98 2.40
N PRO A 173 -1.34 18.29 3.69
CA PRO A 173 -1.44 19.68 4.15
C PRO A 173 -0.31 20.55 3.57
N ASN A 174 -0.67 21.72 3.05
CA ASN A 174 0.29 22.72 2.51
C ASN A 174 1.21 22.18 1.40
N ILE A 175 0.80 21.13 0.69
CA ILE A 175 1.59 20.64 -0.45
C ILE A 175 1.59 21.68 -1.58
N GLU A 176 2.75 21.88 -2.16
CA GLU A 176 2.87 22.70 -3.38
C GLU A 176 2.14 22.00 -4.55
N PRO A 177 1.34 22.73 -5.34
CA PRO A 177 0.56 22.13 -6.44
C PRO A 177 1.40 21.36 -7.47
N ASP A 178 2.60 21.88 -7.77
CA ASP A 178 3.54 21.25 -8.71
C ASP A 178 4.04 19.92 -8.17
N LEU A 179 4.33 19.82 -6.87
CA LEU A 179 4.76 18.59 -6.23
C LEU A 179 3.63 17.54 -6.21
N ALA A 180 2.39 17.97 -5.95
CA ALA A 180 1.24 17.08 -6.02
C ALA A 180 1.04 16.52 -7.44
N THR A 181 1.24 17.36 -8.45
CA THR A 181 1.17 16.97 -9.87
C THR A 181 2.30 16.00 -10.21
N GLU A 182 3.54 16.26 -9.79
CA GLU A 182 4.68 15.36 -9.99
C GLU A 182 4.41 13.97 -9.41
N MET A 183 3.86 13.89 -8.19
CA MET A 183 3.49 12.61 -7.56
C MET A 183 2.51 11.81 -8.43
N GLN A 184 1.49 12.48 -9.00
CA GLN A 184 0.51 11.85 -9.86
C GLN A 184 1.11 11.42 -11.20
N GLU A 185 1.98 12.23 -11.80
CA GLU A 185 2.69 11.90 -13.04
C GLU A 185 3.62 10.70 -12.86
N ILE A 186 4.34 10.60 -11.73
CA ILE A 186 5.14 9.44 -11.36
C ILE A 186 4.25 8.18 -11.34
N ALA A 187 3.10 8.23 -10.66
CA ALA A 187 2.20 7.10 -10.56
C ALA A 187 1.64 6.67 -11.93
N LEU A 188 1.26 7.62 -12.79
CA LEU A 188 0.80 7.34 -14.15
C LEU A 188 1.91 6.71 -15.01
N LYS A 189 3.12 7.24 -14.94
CA LYS A 189 4.28 6.73 -15.69
C LYS A 189 4.64 5.32 -15.27
N ILE A 190 4.58 5.01 -13.98
CA ILE A 190 4.78 3.64 -13.47
C ILE A 190 3.67 2.73 -14.01
N ALA A 191 2.41 3.12 -13.85
CA ALA A 191 1.26 2.31 -14.26
C ALA A 191 1.31 1.95 -15.76
N GLU A 192 1.71 2.90 -16.60
CA GLU A 192 1.93 2.66 -18.03
C GLU A 192 3.13 1.75 -18.25
N GLY A 193 4.28 2.07 -17.67
CA GLY A 193 5.57 1.37 -17.86
C GLY A 193 5.57 -0.09 -17.43
N ILE A 194 4.69 -0.47 -16.49
CA ILE A 194 4.49 -1.87 -16.08
C ILE A 194 3.23 -2.50 -16.66
N SER A 195 2.51 -1.82 -17.54
CA SER A 195 1.24 -2.27 -18.12
C SER A 195 0.22 -2.68 -17.05
N LEU A 196 0.06 -1.85 -16.02
CA LEU A 196 -0.89 -2.07 -14.93
C LEU A 196 -2.31 -2.25 -15.47
N VAL A 197 -3.04 -3.21 -14.90
CA VAL A 197 -4.51 -3.29 -14.98
C VAL A 197 -5.04 -3.48 -13.57
N GLY A 198 -5.94 -2.59 -13.14
CA GLY A 198 -6.42 -2.53 -11.76
C GLY A 198 -5.93 -1.27 -11.05
N VAL A 199 -5.81 -1.34 -9.73
CA VAL A 199 -5.34 -0.25 -8.86
C VAL A 199 -3.95 -0.55 -8.34
N MET A 200 -3.14 0.49 -8.21
CA MET A 200 -1.82 0.45 -7.59
C MET A 200 -1.66 1.63 -6.63
N ALA A 201 -0.99 1.40 -5.51
CA ALA A 201 -0.43 2.46 -4.68
C ALA A 201 1.05 2.62 -5.00
N VAL A 202 1.50 3.86 -5.13
CA VAL A 202 2.91 4.25 -5.18
C VAL A 202 3.23 4.96 -3.88
N GLU A 203 4.09 4.37 -3.07
CA GLU A 203 4.60 5.00 -1.87
C GLU A 203 5.83 5.84 -2.20
N LEU A 204 5.90 7.04 -1.64
CA LEU A 204 6.89 8.05 -1.94
C LEU A 204 7.50 8.59 -0.65
N PHE A 205 8.81 8.83 -0.67
CA PHE A 205 9.45 9.75 0.25
C PHE A 205 9.51 11.15 -0.37
N VAL A 206 9.31 12.18 0.44
CA VAL A 206 9.57 13.56 0.05
C VAL A 206 10.83 14.05 0.74
N VAL A 207 11.80 14.50 -0.04
CA VAL A 207 13.11 14.96 0.44
C VAL A 207 13.43 16.32 -0.17
N GLY A 208 13.40 17.37 0.64
CA GLY A 208 13.68 18.72 0.16
C GLY A 208 12.79 19.14 -1.01
N GLY A 209 11.50 18.81 -0.97
CA GLY A 209 10.52 19.13 -2.02
C GLY A 209 10.64 18.28 -3.29
N ARG A 210 11.32 17.14 -3.26
CA ARG A 210 11.43 16.17 -4.38
C ARG A 210 10.84 14.83 -3.99
N CYS A 211 10.18 14.18 -4.95
CA CYS A 211 9.64 12.83 -4.76
C CYS A 211 10.71 11.76 -5.00
N ILE A 212 10.72 10.72 -4.19
CA ILE A 212 11.53 9.52 -4.37
C ILE A 212 10.63 8.29 -4.21
N VAL A 213 10.62 7.38 -5.19
CA VAL A 213 9.79 6.18 -5.13
C VAL A 213 10.30 5.22 -4.07
N ASN A 214 9.44 4.87 -3.11
CA ASN A 214 9.75 3.89 -2.08
C ASN A 214 9.32 2.47 -2.48
N GLU A 215 8.02 2.23 -2.58
CA GLU A 215 7.46 0.90 -2.81
C GLU A 215 6.20 0.96 -3.69
N LEU A 216 5.85 -0.17 -4.31
CA LEU A 216 4.64 -0.35 -5.10
C LEU A 216 3.77 -1.44 -4.46
N ALA A 217 2.46 -1.20 -4.43
CA ALA A 217 1.47 -2.21 -4.09
C ALA A 217 0.43 -2.32 -5.23
N LEU A 218 0.43 -3.43 -5.95
CA LEU A 218 -0.41 -3.62 -7.14
C LEU A 218 -1.78 -4.22 -6.78
N ARG A 219 -2.48 -3.59 -5.87
CA ARG A 219 -3.81 -3.97 -5.33
C ARG A 219 -4.42 -2.79 -4.58
N PRO A 220 -5.70 -2.86 -4.16
CA PRO A 220 -6.20 -1.93 -3.15
C PRO A 220 -5.26 -1.89 -1.93
N HIS A 221 -4.94 -0.70 -1.47
CA HIS A 221 -3.92 -0.47 -0.46
C HIS A 221 -4.44 0.32 0.74
N ASN A 222 -3.81 0.13 1.89
CA ASN A 222 -4.18 0.80 3.13
C ASN A 222 -4.19 2.32 3.01
N SER A 223 -3.21 2.90 2.32
CA SER A 223 -3.16 4.35 2.06
C SER A 223 -4.30 4.88 1.19
N GLY A 224 -5.06 4.01 0.54
CA GLY A 224 -6.24 4.36 -0.27
C GLY A 224 -7.59 4.12 0.43
N HIS A 225 -7.62 3.63 1.69
CA HIS A 225 -8.89 3.34 2.37
C HIS A 225 -9.73 4.60 2.63
N TRP A 226 -9.10 5.75 2.81
CA TRP A 226 -9.79 7.04 2.93
C TRP A 226 -10.75 7.31 1.77
N SER A 227 -10.49 6.74 0.59
CA SER A 227 -11.29 6.94 -0.63
C SER A 227 -12.69 6.36 -0.56
N ILE A 228 -13.00 5.53 0.44
CA ILE A 228 -14.35 4.98 0.63
C ILE A 228 -15.35 6.11 0.93
N GLU A 229 -14.99 7.04 1.80
CA GLU A 229 -15.79 8.20 2.18
C GLU A 229 -15.31 9.48 1.51
N GLY A 230 -13.98 9.60 1.33
CA GLY A 230 -13.33 10.84 0.92
C GLY A 230 -13.23 11.05 -0.60
N SER A 231 -13.63 10.08 -1.42
CA SER A 231 -13.65 10.20 -2.88
C SER A 231 -14.99 9.80 -3.47
N ILE A 232 -15.35 10.38 -4.63
CA ILE A 232 -16.58 10.01 -5.35
C ILE A 232 -16.55 8.53 -5.74
N THR A 233 -15.36 8.03 -6.18
CA THR A 233 -15.16 6.61 -6.50
C THR A 233 -14.05 6.07 -5.62
N SER A 234 -14.36 5.05 -4.81
CA SER A 234 -13.37 4.42 -3.94
C SER A 234 -12.35 3.61 -4.73
N GLN A 235 -11.18 3.34 -4.13
CA GLN A 235 -10.18 2.47 -4.73
C GLN A 235 -10.73 1.06 -5.06
N PHE A 236 -11.68 0.56 -4.27
CA PHE A 236 -12.28 -0.77 -4.47
C PHE A 236 -13.20 -0.80 -5.69
N GLU A 237 -14.08 0.20 -5.81
CA GLU A 237 -14.95 0.34 -6.97
C GLU A 237 -14.12 0.58 -8.24
N GLN A 238 -13.14 1.48 -8.18
CA GLN A 238 -12.28 1.78 -9.32
C GLN A 238 -11.45 0.58 -9.76
N HIS A 239 -10.98 -0.24 -8.79
CA HIS A 239 -10.29 -1.49 -9.11
C HIS A 239 -11.16 -2.44 -9.91
N LEU A 240 -12.42 -2.64 -9.47
CA LEU A 240 -13.38 -3.47 -10.20
C LEU A 240 -13.70 -2.89 -11.58
N ARG A 241 -13.90 -1.57 -11.68
CA ARG A 241 -14.10 -0.93 -12.99
C ARG A 241 -12.91 -1.16 -13.92
N ALA A 242 -11.69 -1.00 -13.42
CA ALA A 242 -10.48 -1.18 -14.21
C ALA A 242 -10.30 -2.62 -14.70
N ILE A 243 -10.44 -3.64 -13.83
CA ILE A 243 -10.23 -5.04 -14.22
C ILE A 243 -11.36 -5.61 -15.09
N LEU A 244 -12.55 -5.01 -15.04
CA LEU A 244 -13.71 -5.38 -15.86
C LEU A 244 -13.82 -4.53 -17.14
N ASP A 245 -12.85 -3.65 -17.37
CA ASP A 245 -12.84 -2.71 -18.52
C ASP A 245 -14.09 -1.83 -18.60
N LEU A 246 -14.59 -1.41 -17.44
CA LEU A 246 -15.67 -0.43 -17.33
C LEU A 246 -15.08 0.99 -17.35
N PRO A 247 -15.87 2.01 -17.74
CA PRO A 247 -15.43 3.40 -17.62
C PRO A 247 -14.99 3.72 -16.20
N LEU A 248 -13.80 4.31 -16.04
CA LEU A 248 -13.31 4.73 -14.73
C LEU A 248 -14.18 5.86 -14.17
N GLY A 249 -14.42 5.83 -12.86
CA GLY A 249 -15.19 6.83 -12.14
C GLY A 249 -14.34 8.05 -11.77
N SER A 250 -15.00 9.11 -11.32
CA SER A 250 -14.34 10.31 -10.81
C SER A 250 -13.60 10.04 -9.51
N THR A 251 -12.34 10.47 -9.44
CA THR A 251 -11.48 10.39 -8.24
C THR A 251 -11.52 11.67 -7.41
N ALA A 252 -12.40 12.62 -7.74
CA ALA A 252 -12.55 13.86 -7.01
C ALA A 252 -12.90 13.60 -5.53
N THR A 253 -12.39 14.47 -4.65
CA THR A 253 -12.66 14.41 -3.22
C THR A 253 -14.11 14.83 -2.90
N THR A 254 -14.69 14.26 -1.85
CA THR A 254 -16.05 14.57 -1.37
C THR A 254 -16.08 15.72 -0.37
N ALA A 255 -14.92 16.06 0.21
CA ALA A 255 -14.75 17.14 1.19
C ALA A 255 -13.36 17.76 1.06
N PRO A 256 -13.12 18.95 1.65
CA PRO A 256 -11.81 19.59 1.67
C PRO A 256 -10.71 18.72 2.30
N TYR A 257 -11.02 18.01 3.38
CA TYR A 257 -10.11 17.08 4.04
C TYR A 257 -10.77 15.75 4.37
N THR A 258 -9.98 14.70 4.32
CA THR A 258 -10.32 13.36 4.81
C THR A 258 -9.17 12.84 5.65
N VAL A 259 -9.47 12.41 6.87
CA VAL A 259 -8.51 11.77 7.77
C VAL A 259 -8.96 10.34 8.03
N MET A 260 -8.07 9.37 7.80
CA MET A 260 -8.28 7.96 8.12
C MET A 260 -7.27 7.53 9.18
N GLY A 261 -7.73 6.85 10.21
CA GLY A 261 -6.91 6.25 11.26
C GLY A 261 -7.01 4.73 11.23
N ASN A 262 -5.87 4.04 11.20
CA ASN A 262 -5.83 2.59 11.33
C ASN A 262 -6.05 2.17 12.78
N VAL A 263 -6.97 1.22 13.00
CA VAL A 263 -7.20 0.63 14.32
C VAL A 263 -6.33 -0.62 14.43
N LEU A 264 -5.34 -0.56 15.31
CA LEU A 264 -4.50 -1.69 15.66
C LEU A 264 -5.13 -2.42 16.85
N GLY A 265 -5.10 -3.75 16.86
CA GLY A 265 -5.57 -4.53 17.98
C GLY A 265 -4.75 -4.21 19.25
N GLY A 266 -5.44 -3.94 20.33
CA GLY A 266 -4.91 -3.73 21.67
C GLY A 266 -5.29 -4.88 22.60
N GLU A 267 -5.42 -4.55 23.88
CA GLU A 267 -5.83 -5.52 24.92
C GLU A 267 -7.34 -5.80 24.94
N LYS A 268 -8.15 -4.86 24.43
CA LYS A 268 -9.61 -4.98 24.40
C LYS A 268 -10.04 -5.90 23.25
N SER A 269 -10.61 -7.05 23.57
CA SER A 269 -11.14 -8.00 22.58
C SER A 269 -12.57 -7.68 22.13
N ASP A 270 -13.37 -7.02 22.99
CA ASP A 270 -14.73 -6.60 22.69
C ASP A 270 -14.76 -5.18 22.11
N MET A 271 -15.06 -5.08 20.82
CA MET A 271 -15.17 -3.80 20.11
C MET A 271 -16.57 -3.19 20.17
N PHE A 272 -17.59 -3.88 20.72
CA PHE A 272 -18.97 -3.38 20.71
C PHE A 272 -19.12 -2.08 21.53
N ARG A 273 -18.56 -2.05 22.74
CA ARG A 273 -18.61 -0.84 23.59
C ARG A 273 -17.86 0.34 22.98
N PRO A 274 -16.61 0.18 22.47
CA PRO A 274 -15.94 1.23 21.73
C PRO A 274 -16.77 1.81 20.59
N TYR A 275 -17.40 0.96 19.76
CA TYR A 275 -18.27 1.45 18.68
C TYR A 275 -19.44 2.27 19.20
N LEU A 276 -20.16 1.81 20.23
CA LEU A 276 -21.29 2.55 20.81
C LEU A 276 -20.88 3.92 21.30
N HIS A 277 -19.78 3.99 22.07
CA HIS A 277 -19.26 5.24 22.60
C HIS A 277 -18.91 6.22 21.47
N LEU A 278 -18.12 5.78 20.49
CA LEU A 278 -17.64 6.62 19.41
C LEU A 278 -18.78 7.05 18.46
N MET A 279 -19.78 6.19 18.21
CA MET A 279 -20.96 6.57 17.43
C MET A 279 -21.79 7.67 18.13
N ALA A 280 -21.82 7.66 19.46
CA ALA A 280 -22.52 8.70 20.23
C ALA A 280 -21.70 10.01 20.28
N ARG A 281 -20.37 9.89 20.47
CA ARG A 281 -19.46 11.05 20.59
C ARG A 281 -19.26 11.75 19.23
N THR A 282 -18.97 10.98 18.19
CA THR A 282 -18.62 11.49 16.85
C THR A 282 -19.51 10.82 15.79
N PRO A 283 -20.78 11.27 15.66
CA PRO A 283 -21.77 10.60 14.78
C PRO A 283 -21.40 10.54 13.30
N ALA A 284 -20.52 11.41 12.83
CA ALA A 284 -20.05 11.44 11.45
C ALA A 284 -18.93 10.41 11.18
N LEU A 285 -18.30 9.86 12.22
CA LEU A 285 -17.19 8.89 12.10
C LEU A 285 -17.67 7.62 11.40
N LYS A 286 -16.90 7.17 10.43
CA LYS A 286 -17.14 5.91 9.71
C LYS A 286 -16.20 4.83 10.21
N PHE A 287 -16.72 3.62 10.33
CA PHE A 287 -16.02 2.47 10.90
C PHE A 287 -15.97 1.35 9.87
N HIS A 288 -14.77 0.81 9.64
CA HIS A 288 -14.55 -0.36 8.80
C HIS A 288 -13.82 -1.43 9.60
N GLN A 289 -14.56 -2.43 10.04
CA GLN A 289 -14.00 -3.56 10.77
C GLN A 289 -13.74 -4.72 9.83
N TYR A 290 -12.55 -5.33 9.95
CA TYR A 290 -12.11 -6.38 9.03
C TYR A 290 -12.53 -7.80 9.46
N GLY A 291 -13.24 -7.96 10.58
CA GLY A 291 -13.64 -9.26 11.11
C GLY A 291 -12.46 -10.13 11.56
N LYS A 292 -11.32 -9.52 11.81
CA LYS A 292 -10.10 -10.20 12.26
C LYS A 292 -10.12 -10.34 13.79
N GLU A 293 -9.54 -11.45 14.27
CA GLU A 293 -9.25 -11.60 15.71
C GLU A 293 -8.36 -10.47 16.19
N VAL A 294 -8.71 -9.88 17.33
CA VAL A 294 -7.94 -8.80 17.97
C VAL A 294 -6.65 -9.38 18.53
N ARG A 295 -5.53 -8.84 18.07
CA ARG A 295 -4.18 -9.15 18.58
C ARG A 295 -3.36 -7.87 18.60
N PRO A 296 -2.48 -7.69 19.60
CA PRO A 296 -1.61 -6.51 19.67
C PRO A 296 -0.87 -6.22 18.34
N GLY A 297 -0.96 -4.97 17.88
CA GLY A 297 -0.31 -4.51 16.65
C GLY A 297 -0.94 -4.98 15.33
N ARG A 298 -1.97 -5.84 15.35
CA ARG A 298 -2.65 -6.28 14.12
C ARG A 298 -3.66 -5.23 13.66
N LYS A 299 -3.59 -4.80 12.40
CA LYS A 299 -4.63 -3.95 11.79
C LYS A 299 -5.96 -4.72 11.77
N ILE A 300 -6.93 -4.28 12.55
CA ILE A 300 -8.26 -4.90 12.72
C ILE A 300 -9.39 -4.11 12.08
N GLY A 301 -9.11 -2.88 11.70
CA GLY A 301 -10.06 -1.97 11.07
C GLY A 301 -9.43 -0.61 10.79
N HIS A 302 -10.26 0.31 10.36
CA HIS A 302 -9.92 1.73 10.28
C HIS A 302 -11.16 2.58 10.56
N VAL A 303 -10.94 3.84 10.88
CA VAL A 303 -11.96 4.87 11.02
C VAL A 303 -11.66 6.02 10.07
N THR A 304 -12.71 6.70 9.58
CA THR A 304 -12.55 7.81 8.63
C THR A 304 -13.50 8.95 8.99
N LEU A 305 -13.00 10.18 8.92
CA LEU A 305 -13.78 11.41 8.95
C LEU A 305 -13.47 12.30 7.76
N THR A 306 -14.49 12.98 7.26
CA THR A 306 -14.40 14.00 6.21
C THR A 306 -14.91 15.33 6.74
N GLY A 307 -14.34 16.46 6.33
CA GLY A 307 -14.78 17.79 6.77
C GLY A 307 -13.90 18.93 6.28
N GLU A 308 -14.11 20.10 6.88
CA GLU A 308 -13.42 21.34 6.50
C GLU A 308 -12.25 21.70 7.41
N ASN A 309 -12.29 21.26 8.67
CA ASN A 309 -11.27 21.58 9.67
C ASN A 309 -10.35 20.40 9.93
N LEU A 310 -9.13 20.46 9.36
CA LEU A 310 -8.16 19.39 9.46
C LEU A 310 -7.77 19.06 10.91
N LEU A 311 -7.54 20.06 11.76
CA LEU A 311 -7.11 19.82 13.14
C LEU A 311 -8.18 19.07 13.94
N GLU A 312 -9.41 19.47 13.80
CA GLU A 312 -10.56 18.80 14.43
C GLU A 312 -10.69 17.35 13.95
N LEU A 313 -10.55 17.10 12.63
CA LEU A 313 -10.60 15.76 12.09
C LEU A 313 -9.46 14.88 12.64
N GLN A 314 -8.25 15.42 12.74
CA GLN A 314 -7.10 14.68 13.30
C GLN A 314 -7.28 14.38 14.79
N GLU A 315 -7.81 15.32 15.58
CA GLU A 315 -8.12 15.14 17.00
C GLU A 315 -9.18 14.04 17.20
N GLU A 316 -10.29 14.11 16.47
CA GLU A 316 -11.40 13.15 16.60
C GLU A 316 -11.00 11.74 16.12
N VAL A 317 -10.28 11.63 15.00
CA VAL A 317 -9.76 10.35 14.51
C VAL A 317 -8.70 9.79 15.46
N GLY A 318 -7.79 10.63 15.97
CA GLY A 318 -6.79 10.24 16.96
C GLY A 318 -7.41 9.72 18.24
N HIS A 319 -8.40 10.44 18.77
CA HIS A 319 -9.19 10.02 19.92
C HIS A 319 -9.88 8.66 19.68
N ALA A 320 -10.54 8.52 18.53
CA ALA A 320 -11.25 7.28 18.19
C ALA A 320 -10.29 6.07 18.15
N VAL A 321 -9.13 6.23 17.52
CA VAL A 321 -8.11 5.17 17.48
C VAL A 321 -7.61 4.84 18.88
N ALA A 322 -7.23 5.84 19.68
CA ALA A 322 -6.72 5.65 21.03
C ALA A 322 -7.74 4.95 21.97
N TYR A 323 -9.02 5.30 21.83
CA TYR A 323 -10.09 4.65 22.58
C TYR A 323 -10.32 3.19 22.14
N MET A 324 -10.29 2.91 20.83
CA MET A 324 -10.46 1.55 20.29
C MET A 324 -9.27 0.64 20.62
N THR A 325 -8.05 1.16 20.66
CA THR A 325 -6.85 0.40 21.04
C THR A 325 -6.74 0.19 22.55
N GLY A 326 -7.47 1.00 23.36
CA GLY A 326 -7.41 0.96 24.80
C GLY A 326 -6.27 1.80 25.39
N GLU A 327 -5.69 2.72 24.62
CA GLU A 327 -4.70 3.69 25.12
C GLU A 327 -5.34 4.73 26.05
N ILE A 328 -6.64 4.98 25.87
CA ILE A 328 -7.46 5.84 26.74
C ILE A 328 -8.74 5.12 27.15
N ASP A 329 -9.25 5.44 28.34
CA ASP A 329 -10.54 5.01 28.89
C ASP A 329 -11.36 6.26 29.25
N GLU A 330 -12.65 6.30 28.84
CA GLU A 330 -13.65 7.32 29.23
C GLU A 330 -14.87 6.68 29.84
#